data_178c41c19af7a11b8abd133e718fbacc
#
_entry.id   178c41c19af7a11b8abd133e718fbacc
#
_cell.length_a   1.000
_cell.length_b   1.000
_cell.length_c   1.000
_cell.angle_alpha   90.00
_cell.angle_beta   90.00
_cell.angle_gamma   90.00
#
_symmetry.space_group_name_H-M   'P 1'
#
loop_
_entity.id
_entity.type
_entity.pdbx_description
1 polymer ?
#
loop_
_entity_poly.entity_id
_entity_poly.type
_entity_poly.pdbx_seq_one_letter_code
_entity_poly.pdbx_strand_id
1 'polypeptide(L)'
;MAAGTDIGIDLGTASVLVYVKGKGVVLKEPSVVAFDRNTNKIKAIGEEARLMLGRTPGNIVAVRPLRQGVISDYTVTEKMLSYFIYRTVGKSLFGRKPRISVCVPSGATEVEKKAVEDATYQAGARDVSIIEEPVAAAIGAGIDIAKPCGNMIVDIGGGTADIAVISLGGVVVSNSIKVAGDDFDEAIVRFMRKKHNLLIGERTAEDIKINVGTVYKRPENLTMDVRGRNLVTGLPKTVTVTSEETEEALREPAYQIVDAVHNVLERTPPELAADISDRGIVLTGGGSLIQGLEELIEEKTGINTMTAEDPLTAVAIGTGKYIEYLADDDKKSKNK
;
A
#
# COMPACT_ATOMS: atom_id res chain seq x y z
N MET A 1 27.03 -2.86 24.84
CA MET A 1 25.79 -2.07 24.95
C MET A 1 24.80 -2.71 23.98
N ALA A 2 23.61 -3.13 24.43
CA ALA A 2 22.60 -3.69 23.53
C ALA A 2 22.25 -2.65 22.47
N ALA A 3 22.39 -3.02 21.19
CA ALA A 3 21.96 -2.18 20.07
C ALA A 3 20.44 -1.97 20.18
N GLY A 4 19.95 -0.75 19.97
CA GLY A 4 18.51 -0.50 19.88
C GLY A 4 17.95 -1.29 18.68
N THR A 5 16.67 -1.68 18.74
CA THR A 5 15.99 -2.38 17.66
C THR A 5 15.79 -1.42 16.49
N ASP A 6 16.17 -1.84 15.28
CA ASP A 6 15.91 -1.11 14.05
C ASP A 6 14.63 -1.67 13.42
N ILE A 7 13.71 -0.78 13.04
CA ILE A 7 12.37 -1.11 12.56
C ILE A 7 12.10 -0.38 11.24
N GLY A 8 11.60 -1.10 10.25
CA GLY A 8 10.99 -0.52 9.05
C GLY A 8 9.46 -0.59 9.17
N ILE A 9 8.78 0.50 8.87
CA ILE A 9 7.31 0.57 8.87
C ILE A 9 6.84 0.96 7.47
N ASP A 10 6.06 0.11 6.87
CA ASP A 10 5.20 0.45 5.75
C ASP A 10 3.87 0.96 6.33
N LEU A 11 3.64 2.27 6.21
CA LEU A 11 2.47 2.96 6.75
C LEU A 11 1.44 3.18 5.64
N GLY A 12 0.87 2.11 5.12
CA GLY A 12 -0.05 2.15 4.00
C GLY A 12 -1.49 2.55 4.37
N THR A 13 -2.25 3.00 3.36
CA THR A 13 -3.68 3.33 3.48
C THR A 13 -4.52 2.13 3.89
N ALA A 14 -4.26 0.95 3.32
CA ALA A 14 -5.02 -0.27 3.59
C ALA A 14 -4.47 -1.08 4.77
N SER A 15 -3.15 -1.15 4.91
CA SER A 15 -2.46 -1.96 5.91
C SER A 15 -1.18 -1.31 6.40
N VAL A 16 -0.80 -1.63 7.64
CA VAL A 16 0.50 -1.32 8.23
C VAL A 16 1.30 -2.61 8.34
N LEU A 17 2.51 -2.61 7.80
CA LEU A 17 3.46 -3.71 7.97
C LEU A 17 4.68 -3.22 8.74
N VAL A 18 5.18 -4.08 9.63
CA VAL A 18 6.37 -3.77 10.44
C VAL A 18 7.43 -4.84 10.22
N TYR A 19 8.57 -4.38 9.74
CA TYR A 19 9.79 -5.17 9.62
C TYR A 19 10.71 -4.91 10.82
N VAL A 20 11.31 -5.96 11.35
CA VAL A 20 12.32 -5.86 12.42
C VAL A 20 13.62 -6.47 11.93
N LYS A 21 14.72 -5.74 12.12
CA LYS A 21 16.07 -6.22 11.78
C LYS A 21 16.33 -7.60 12.34
N GLY A 22 16.71 -8.54 11.46
CA GLY A 22 17.03 -9.94 11.80
C GLY A 22 15.82 -10.82 12.07
N LYS A 23 14.59 -10.33 11.98
CA LYS A 23 13.35 -11.11 12.14
C LYS A 23 12.44 -11.08 10.91
N GLY A 24 12.67 -10.14 9.98
CA GLY A 24 11.79 -9.94 8.83
C GLY A 24 10.50 -9.18 9.19
N VAL A 25 9.44 -9.37 8.39
CA VAL A 25 8.11 -8.80 8.64
C VAL A 25 7.47 -9.55 9.81
N VAL A 26 7.24 -8.84 10.91
CA VAL A 26 6.71 -9.41 12.17
C VAL A 26 5.28 -9.00 12.47
N LEU A 27 4.75 -7.99 11.75
CA LEU A 27 3.39 -7.51 11.91
C LEU A 27 2.83 -7.11 10.54
N LYS A 28 1.60 -7.53 10.30
CA LYS A 28 0.77 -7.11 9.16
C LYS A 28 -0.65 -6.94 9.67
N GLU A 29 -1.13 -5.70 9.71
CA GLU A 29 -2.44 -5.36 10.26
C GLU A 29 -3.14 -4.33 9.39
N PRO A 30 -4.47 -4.35 9.27
CA PRO A 30 -5.23 -3.30 8.60
C PRO A 30 -5.03 -1.92 9.25
N SER A 31 -4.95 -0.87 8.43
CA SER A 31 -4.91 0.52 8.88
C SER A 31 -6.29 1.00 9.32
N VAL A 32 -6.86 0.38 10.34
CA VAL A 32 -8.20 0.69 10.86
C VAL A 32 -8.15 0.85 12.38
N VAL A 33 -8.86 1.87 12.86
CA VAL A 33 -9.01 2.15 14.29
C VAL A 33 -10.49 2.34 14.62
N ALA A 34 -10.97 1.66 15.64
CA ALA A 34 -12.31 1.86 16.19
C ALA A 34 -12.23 2.58 17.54
N PHE A 35 -13.02 3.64 17.72
CA PHE A 35 -13.06 4.41 18.95
C PHE A 35 -14.47 4.87 19.30
N ASP A 36 -14.67 5.19 20.56
CA ASP A 36 -15.91 5.75 21.07
C ASP A 36 -15.91 7.27 20.87
N ARG A 37 -16.88 7.79 20.12
CA ARG A 37 -17.02 9.24 19.81
C ARG A 37 -17.16 10.13 21.04
N ASN A 38 -17.79 9.62 22.10
CA ASN A 38 -18.09 10.43 23.27
C ASN A 38 -16.88 10.57 24.19
N THR A 39 -16.05 9.53 24.23
CA THR A 39 -14.90 9.45 25.17
C THR A 39 -13.55 9.51 24.47
N ASN A 40 -13.50 9.48 23.14
CA ASN A 40 -12.28 9.37 22.32
C ASN A 40 -11.37 8.17 22.72
N LYS A 41 -11.94 7.18 23.42
CA LYS A 41 -11.21 5.96 23.80
C LYS A 41 -11.18 4.98 22.65
N ILE A 42 -9.97 4.49 22.34
CA ILE A 42 -9.79 3.40 21.36
C ILE A 42 -10.42 2.14 21.92
N LYS A 43 -11.18 1.45 21.05
CA LYS A 43 -11.83 0.17 21.30
C LYS A 43 -11.09 -0.97 20.66
N ALA A 44 -10.61 -0.78 19.43
CA ALA A 44 -9.87 -1.79 18.67
C ALA A 44 -8.94 -1.12 17.65
N ILE A 45 -7.89 -1.82 17.26
CA ILE A 45 -6.93 -1.42 16.20
C ILE A 45 -6.65 -2.65 15.34
N GLY A 46 -6.42 -2.43 14.04
CA GLY A 46 -6.06 -3.48 13.11
C GLY A 46 -7.25 -4.37 12.74
N GLU A 47 -7.05 -5.69 12.70
CA GLU A 47 -8.05 -6.63 12.25
C GLU A 47 -9.34 -6.59 13.08
N GLU A 48 -9.23 -6.44 14.40
CA GLU A 48 -10.42 -6.29 15.26
C GLU A 48 -11.26 -5.08 14.87
N ALA A 49 -10.61 -3.94 14.57
CA ALA A 49 -11.30 -2.74 14.12
C ALA A 49 -11.88 -2.90 12.71
N ARG A 50 -11.20 -3.62 11.82
CA ARG A 50 -11.68 -3.92 10.46
C ARG A 50 -12.99 -4.70 10.48
N LEU A 51 -13.12 -5.67 11.40
CA LEU A 51 -14.37 -6.41 11.58
C LEU A 51 -15.55 -5.55 12.01
N MET A 52 -15.29 -4.37 12.57
CA MET A 52 -16.30 -3.41 13.02
C MET A 52 -16.78 -2.46 11.91
N LEU A 53 -16.05 -2.34 10.78
CA LEU A 53 -16.43 -1.47 9.66
C LEU A 53 -17.85 -1.80 9.17
N GLY A 54 -18.71 -0.77 9.10
CA GLY A 54 -20.10 -0.91 8.66
C GLY A 54 -21.04 -1.66 9.65
N ARG A 55 -20.56 -1.99 10.86
CA ARG A 55 -21.32 -2.78 11.86
C ARG A 55 -21.37 -2.13 13.24
N THR A 56 -20.90 -0.90 13.38
CA THR A 56 -20.82 -0.21 14.68
C THR A 56 -22.14 0.45 15.06
N PRO A 57 -22.51 0.44 16.37
CA PRO A 57 -23.57 1.30 16.88
C PRO A 57 -23.16 2.80 16.78
N GLY A 58 -24.14 3.71 16.88
CA GLY A 58 -23.92 5.14 16.60
C GLY A 58 -22.85 5.87 17.44
N ASN A 59 -22.48 5.34 18.58
CA ASN A 59 -21.42 5.88 19.46
C ASN A 59 -20.01 5.33 19.17
N ILE A 60 -19.89 4.27 18.38
CA ILE A 60 -18.60 3.70 17.99
C ILE A 60 -18.36 4.00 16.51
N VAL A 61 -17.15 4.44 16.18
CA VAL A 61 -16.73 4.73 14.81
C VAL A 61 -15.49 3.93 14.51
N ALA A 62 -15.52 3.18 13.40
CA ALA A 62 -14.34 2.56 12.81
C ALA A 62 -13.91 3.40 11.60
N VAL A 63 -12.65 3.83 11.57
CA VAL A 63 -12.10 4.71 10.54
C VAL A 63 -10.75 4.21 10.04
N ARG A 64 -10.41 4.56 8.81
CA ARG A 64 -9.05 4.49 8.28
C ARG A 64 -8.39 5.85 8.49
N PRO A 65 -7.34 5.96 9.33
CA PRO A 65 -6.69 7.23 9.65
C PRO A 65 -5.78 7.74 8.54
N LEU A 66 -5.48 6.90 7.55
CA LEU A 66 -4.78 7.27 6.33
C LEU A 66 -5.73 7.15 5.14
N ARG A 67 -5.61 8.08 4.19
CA ARG A 67 -6.34 8.08 2.93
C ARG A 67 -5.43 8.54 1.82
N GLN A 68 -5.44 7.83 0.70
CA GLN A 68 -4.65 8.20 -0.47
C GLN A 68 -3.18 8.51 -0.14
N GLY A 69 -2.57 7.62 0.67
CA GLY A 69 -1.17 7.70 1.06
C GLY A 69 -0.82 8.76 2.12
N VAL A 70 -1.81 9.53 2.64
CA VAL A 70 -1.55 10.61 3.58
C VAL A 70 -2.35 10.47 4.87
N ILE A 71 -1.82 11.08 5.95
CA ILE A 71 -2.49 11.11 7.25
C ILE A 71 -3.73 12.02 7.17
N SER A 72 -4.91 11.46 7.37
CA SER A 72 -6.17 12.19 7.45
C SER A 72 -6.60 12.52 8.88
N ASP A 73 -6.14 11.73 9.85
CA ASP A 73 -6.31 11.97 11.28
C ASP A 73 -5.00 11.71 12.03
N TYR A 74 -4.32 12.80 12.40
CA TYR A 74 -3.01 12.73 13.05
C TYR A 74 -3.05 11.99 14.39
N THR A 75 -4.03 12.35 15.25
CA THR A 75 -4.14 11.78 16.59
C THR A 75 -4.42 10.28 16.56
N VAL A 76 -5.29 9.84 15.65
CA VAL A 76 -5.62 8.42 15.50
C VAL A 76 -4.43 7.65 14.90
N THR A 77 -3.72 8.25 13.93
CA THR A 77 -2.51 7.65 13.32
C THR A 77 -1.40 7.47 14.36
N GLU A 78 -1.12 8.50 15.15
CA GLU A 78 -0.09 8.43 16.24
C GLU A 78 -0.41 7.30 17.22
N LYS A 79 -1.66 7.18 17.66
CA LYS A 79 -2.08 6.10 18.56
C LYS A 79 -1.99 4.72 17.93
N MET A 80 -2.33 4.61 16.64
CA MET A 80 -2.20 3.36 15.88
C MET A 80 -0.73 2.94 15.76
N LEU A 81 0.16 3.87 15.40
CA LEU A 81 1.60 3.64 15.35
C LEU A 81 2.17 3.24 16.71
N SER A 82 1.82 3.98 17.78
CA SER A 82 2.21 3.64 19.15
C SER A 82 1.83 2.21 19.53
N TYR A 83 0.63 1.79 19.17
CA TYR A 83 0.14 0.44 19.44
C TYR A 83 0.94 -0.61 18.67
N PHE A 84 1.21 -0.42 17.39
CA PHE A 84 1.96 -1.38 16.58
C PHE A 84 3.44 -1.44 16.96
N ILE A 85 4.07 -0.29 17.23
CA ILE A 85 5.46 -0.25 17.75
C ILE A 85 5.54 -1.00 19.09
N TYR A 86 4.59 -0.75 19.99
CA TYR A 86 4.54 -1.42 21.28
C TYR A 86 4.36 -2.95 21.13
N ARG A 87 3.47 -3.41 20.27
CA ARG A 87 3.29 -4.87 19.98
C ARG A 87 4.57 -5.51 19.43
N THR A 88 5.37 -4.74 18.70
CA THR A 88 6.58 -5.24 18.03
C THR A 88 7.78 -5.32 18.97
N VAL A 89 8.02 -4.27 19.79
CA VAL A 89 9.21 -4.19 20.65
C VAL A 89 8.94 -4.47 22.12
N GLY A 90 7.68 -4.56 22.54
CA GLY A 90 7.25 -4.77 23.92
C GLY A 90 7.45 -3.53 24.83
N LYS A 91 7.01 -3.65 26.09
CA LYS A 91 7.32 -2.66 27.14
C LYS A 91 8.75 -2.86 27.63
N SER A 92 9.70 -2.17 27.02
CA SER A 92 11.02 -2.08 27.62
C SER A 92 11.08 -0.90 28.59
N LEU A 93 10.97 -1.17 29.87
CA LEU A 93 11.15 -0.17 30.93
C LEU A 93 12.57 0.41 30.99
N PHE A 94 13.56 -0.29 30.41
CA PHE A 94 14.98 0.08 30.38
C PHE A 94 15.61 -0.02 28.98
N GLY A 95 14.85 -0.32 27.92
CA GLY A 95 15.36 -0.47 26.55
C GLY A 95 15.51 0.88 25.85
N ARG A 96 16.52 0.97 24.97
CA ARG A 96 16.62 2.12 24.06
C ARG A 96 15.43 2.11 23.11
N LYS A 97 14.80 3.27 22.92
CA LYS A 97 13.77 3.47 21.90
C LYS A 97 14.29 3.03 20.51
N PRO A 98 13.45 2.47 19.63
CA PRO A 98 13.87 2.01 18.32
C PRO A 98 14.26 3.19 17.40
N ARG A 99 15.15 2.91 16.43
CA ARG A 99 15.23 3.72 15.20
C ARG A 99 14.20 3.17 14.23
N ILE A 100 13.49 4.06 13.56
CA ILE A 100 12.39 3.68 12.68
C ILE A 100 12.58 4.34 11.32
N SER A 101 12.55 3.56 10.26
CA SER A 101 12.34 4.07 8.90
C SER A 101 10.89 3.90 8.52
N VAL A 102 10.30 4.93 7.90
CA VAL A 102 8.91 4.90 7.42
C VAL A 102 8.90 5.26 5.94
N CYS A 103 8.14 4.54 5.14
CA CYS A 103 7.94 4.90 3.73
C CYS A 103 6.81 5.92 3.57
N VAL A 104 6.91 6.70 2.50
CA VAL A 104 5.90 7.66 2.06
C VAL A 104 5.78 7.61 0.53
N PRO A 105 4.61 7.91 -0.05
CA PRO A 105 4.46 8.01 -1.50
C PRO A 105 5.46 9.01 -2.12
N SER A 106 5.88 8.76 -3.35
CA SER A 106 6.83 9.65 -4.06
C SER A 106 6.26 11.06 -4.29
N GLY A 107 4.93 11.19 -4.34
CA GLY A 107 4.24 12.47 -4.47
C GLY A 107 3.95 13.19 -3.15
N ALA A 108 4.42 12.69 -2.01
CA ALA A 108 4.17 13.31 -0.71
C ALA A 108 4.86 14.67 -0.59
N THR A 109 4.12 15.67 -0.14
CA THR A 109 4.63 17.01 0.15
C THR A 109 5.53 17.00 1.39
N GLU A 110 6.40 18.01 1.52
CA GLU A 110 7.27 18.15 2.71
C GLU A 110 6.46 18.25 4.03
N VAL A 111 5.25 18.81 3.97
CA VAL A 111 4.34 18.87 5.13
C VAL A 111 3.82 17.48 5.49
N GLU A 112 3.44 16.69 4.51
CA GLU A 112 2.99 15.31 4.71
C GLU A 112 4.12 14.41 5.21
N LYS A 113 5.33 14.51 4.64
CA LYS A 113 6.54 13.82 5.13
C LYS A 113 6.81 14.17 6.58
N LYS A 114 6.75 15.46 6.92
CA LYS A 114 6.95 15.94 8.29
C LYS A 114 5.88 15.43 9.26
N ALA A 115 4.63 15.36 8.82
CA ALA A 115 3.55 14.80 9.65
C ALA A 115 3.76 13.32 9.97
N VAL A 116 4.25 12.52 9.03
CA VAL A 116 4.60 11.11 9.24
C VAL A 116 5.79 10.98 10.19
N GLU A 117 6.83 11.80 9.99
CA GLU A 117 8.00 11.85 10.85
C GLU A 117 7.61 12.17 12.30
N ASP A 118 6.85 13.25 12.51
CA ASP A 118 6.43 13.70 13.83
C ASP A 118 5.51 12.68 14.53
N ALA A 119 4.55 12.08 13.79
CA ALA A 119 3.68 11.03 14.31
C ALA A 119 4.50 9.81 14.79
N THR A 120 5.56 9.45 14.05
CA THR A 120 6.44 8.33 14.38
C THR A 120 7.31 8.64 15.60
N TYR A 121 7.82 9.87 15.73
CA TYR A 121 8.53 10.32 16.95
C TYR A 121 7.63 10.28 18.18
N GLN A 122 6.41 10.80 18.07
CA GLN A 122 5.43 10.79 19.16
C GLN A 122 5.02 9.36 19.54
N ALA A 123 4.94 8.47 18.56
CA ALA A 123 4.64 7.06 18.77
C ALA A 123 5.76 6.29 19.50
N GLY A 124 6.94 6.91 19.71
CA GLY A 124 7.98 6.37 20.57
C GLY A 124 9.30 6.04 19.85
N ALA A 125 9.51 6.47 18.63
CA ALA A 125 10.81 6.39 17.96
C ALA A 125 11.86 7.26 18.66
N ARG A 126 13.14 6.82 18.59
CA ARG A 126 14.29 7.62 18.98
C ARG A 126 14.79 8.47 17.82
N ASP A 127 14.74 7.90 16.64
CA ASP A 127 15.25 8.47 15.41
C ASP A 127 14.35 7.99 14.28
N VAL A 128 14.01 8.86 13.33
CA VAL A 128 13.12 8.57 12.23
C VAL A 128 13.82 8.93 10.92
N SER A 129 13.77 8.03 9.95
CA SER A 129 14.17 8.28 8.57
C SER A 129 13.01 8.02 7.63
N ILE A 130 12.89 8.84 6.60
CA ILE A 130 11.87 8.71 5.57
C ILE A 130 12.52 8.12 4.31
N ILE A 131 11.81 7.21 3.65
CA ILE A 131 12.15 6.66 2.34
C ILE A 131 10.93 6.73 1.43
N GLU A 132 11.14 6.96 0.14
CA GLU A 132 10.03 6.91 -0.83
C GLU A 132 9.59 5.46 -1.13
N GLU A 133 8.28 5.23 -1.19
CA GLU A 133 7.68 3.90 -1.41
C GLU A 133 8.28 3.16 -2.60
N PRO A 134 8.43 3.74 -3.81
CA PRO A 134 8.98 3.00 -4.94
C PRO A 134 10.45 2.60 -4.76
N VAL A 135 11.25 3.38 -4.01
CA VAL A 135 12.63 2.99 -3.68
C VAL A 135 12.64 1.82 -2.71
N ALA A 136 11.80 1.88 -1.68
CA ALA A 136 11.62 0.77 -0.76
C ALA A 136 11.11 -0.49 -1.49
N ALA A 137 10.10 -0.34 -2.35
CA ALA A 137 9.55 -1.42 -3.15
C ALA A 137 10.62 -2.12 -4.01
N ALA A 138 11.46 -1.34 -4.69
CA ALA A 138 12.56 -1.87 -5.51
C ALA A 138 13.59 -2.66 -4.67
N ILE A 139 14.02 -2.11 -3.53
CA ILE A 139 14.92 -2.80 -2.59
C ILE A 139 14.29 -4.09 -2.07
N GLY A 140 13.00 -4.05 -1.72
CA GLY A 140 12.25 -5.19 -1.22
C GLY A 140 12.07 -6.28 -2.26
N ALA A 141 11.80 -5.93 -3.51
CA ALA A 141 11.71 -6.83 -4.65
C ALA A 141 13.07 -7.42 -5.06
N GLY A 142 14.17 -7.04 -4.39
CA GLY A 142 15.50 -7.57 -4.67
C GLY A 142 16.21 -6.95 -5.87
N ILE A 143 15.73 -5.80 -6.34
CA ILE A 143 16.36 -5.06 -7.43
C ILE A 143 17.63 -4.37 -6.92
N ASP A 144 18.75 -4.57 -7.64
CA ASP A 144 20.00 -3.87 -7.35
C ASP A 144 19.95 -2.45 -7.93
N ILE A 145 19.43 -1.53 -7.13
CA ILE A 145 19.25 -0.13 -7.53
C ILE A 145 20.55 0.68 -7.59
N ALA A 146 21.66 0.16 -7.06
CA ALA A 146 22.95 0.87 -7.03
C ALA A 146 23.65 0.89 -8.40
N LYS A 147 23.24 0.03 -9.32
CA LYS A 147 23.80 -0.04 -10.67
C LYS A 147 23.36 1.14 -11.55
N PRO A 148 24.21 1.57 -12.50
CA PRO A 148 23.88 2.59 -13.49
C PRO A 148 22.99 2.01 -14.60
N CYS A 149 21.78 1.57 -14.26
CA CYS A 149 20.81 1.03 -15.20
C CYS A 149 19.38 1.41 -14.78
N GLY A 150 18.49 1.55 -15.75
CA GLY A 150 17.08 1.86 -15.52
C GLY A 150 16.33 0.65 -14.94
N ASN A 151 15.66 0.86 -13.81
CA ASN A 151 14.74 -0.11 -13.22
C ASN A 151 13.39 0.59 -13.04
N MET A 152 12.34 0.06 -13.65
CA MET A 152 11.00 0.59 -13.47
C MET A 152 10.22 -0.23 -12.46
N ILE A 153 9.68 0.44 -11.47
CA ILE A 153 8.84 -0.13 -10.42
C ILE A 153 7.47 0.55 -10.43
N VAL A 154 6.43 -0.24 -10.26
CA VAL A 154 5.05 0.22 -10.12
C VAL A 154 4.50 -0.39 -8.82
N ASP A 155 4.43 0.41 -7.79
CA ASP A 155 3.88 0.01 -6.49
C ASP A 155 2.43 0.44 -6.38
N ILE A 156 1.51 -0.53 -6.31
CA ILE A 156 0.07 -0.27 -6.25
C ILE A 156 -0.43 -0.69 -4.88
N GLY A 157 -0.57 0.30 -4.01
CA GLY A 157 -1.07 0.12 -2.65
C GLY A 157 -2.60 0.07 -2.55
N GLY A 158 -3.13 0.46 -1.39
CA GLY A 158 -4.57 0.66 -1.19
C GLY A 158 -5.05 1.99 -1.72
N GLY A 159 -4.32 3.09 -1.46
CA GLY A 159 -4.75 4.45 -1.76
C GLY A 159 -3.92 5.19 -2.81
N THR A 160 -2.75 4.68 -3.19
CA THR A 160 -1.83 5.28 -4.18
C THR A 160 -1.24 4.21 -5.09
N ALA A 161 -0.95 4.61 -6.33
CA ALA A 161 -0.05 3.89 -7.21
C ALA A 161 1.16 4.79 -7.49
N ASP A 162 2.33 4.32 -7.09
CA ASP A 162 3.61 4.99 -7.20
C ASP A 162 4.46 4.33 -8.28
N ILE A 163 4.74 5.09 -9.33
CA ILE A 163 5.49 4.64 -10.50
C ILE A 163 6.82 5.38 -10.51
N ALA A 164 7.94 4.67 -10.59
CA ALA A 164 9.24 5.30 -10.65
C ALA A 164 10.25 4.54 -11.52
N VAL A 165 11.15 5.30 -12.12
CA VAL A 165 12.39 4.81 -12.72
C VAL A 165 13.54 5.13 -11.77
N ILE A 166 14.28 4.10 -11.37
CA ILE A 166 15.34 4.17 -10.37
C ILE A 166 16.65 3.76 -11.03
N SER A 167 17.71 4.55 -10.78
CA SER A 167 19.08 4.29 -11.21
C SER A 167 20.07 4.89 -10.22
N LEU A 168 21.22 4.24 -10.00
CA LEU A 168 22.27 4.72 -9.09
C LEU A 168 21.77 5.04 -7.67
N GLY A 169 20.81 4.29 -7.17
CA GLY A 169 20.23 4.44 -5.84
C GLY A 169 19.23 5.59 -5.69
N GLY A 170 18.89 6.30 -6.76
CA GLY A 170 18.00 7.45 -6.75
C GLY A 170 16.85 7.36 -7.75
N VAL A 171 15.77 8.09 -7.47
CA VAL A 171 14.64 8.25 -8.39
C VAL A 171 15.03 9.22 -9.49
N VAL A 172 14.91 8.80 -10.77
CA VAL A 172 15.18 9.62 -11.95
C VAL A 172 13.90 10.29 -12.44
N VAL A 173 12.82 9.53 -12.56
CA VAL A 173 11.49 10.00 -12.93
C VAL A 173 10.49 9.28 -12.05
N SER A 174 9.49 9.99 -11.56
CA SER A 174 8.37 9.38 -10.85
C SER A 174 7.04 10.05 -11.14
N ASN A 175 5.98 9.33 -10.85
CA ASN A 175 4.61 9.80 -10.80
C ASN A 175 3.86 9.04 -9.71
N SER A 176 3.09 9.75 -8.91
CA SER A 176 2.23 9.18 -7.89
C SER A 176 0.80 9.60 -8.17
N ILE A 177 -0.09 8.63 -8.32
CA ILE A 177 -1.51 8.87 -8.55
C ILE A 177 -2.34 8.32 -7.39
N LYS A 178 -3.45 9.00 -7.12
CA LYS A 178 -4.40 8.62 -6.06
C LYS A 178 -5.48 7.67 -6.59
N VAL A 179 -5.04 6.65 -7.31
CA VAL A 179 -5.87 5.58 -7.87
C VAL A 179 -5.19 4.25 -7.60
N ALA A 180 -5.81 3.40 -6.80
CA ALA A 180 -5.26 2.13 -6.37
C ALA A 180 -6.34 1.14 -5.89
N GLY A 181 -6.02 0.25 -4.95
CA GLY A 181 -6.91 -0.82 -4.48
C GLY A 181 -8.27 -0.37 -3.98
N ASP A 182 -8.33 0.77 -3.28
CA ASP A 182 -9.59 1.33 -2.76
C ASP A 182 -10.48 1.86 -3.89
N ASP A 183 -9.88 2.40 -4.97
CA ASP A 183 -10.62 2.85 -6.15
C ASP A 183 -11.21 1.69 -6.94
N PHE A 184 -10.54 0.54 -6.96
CA PHE A 184 -11.12 -0.69 -7.49
C PHE A 184 -12.35 -1.12 -6.68
N ASP A 185 -12.29 -1.07 -5.35
CA ASP A 185 -13.43 -1.39 -4.50
C ASP A 185 -14.60 -0.43 -4.71
N GLU A 186 -14.33 0.87 -4.79
CA GLU A 186 -15.34 1.87 -5.10
C GLU A 186 -15.96 1.69 -6.49
N ALA A 187 -15.17 1.33 -7.49
CA ALA A 187 -15.66 1.05 -8.84
C ALA A 187 -16.63 -0.14 -8.84
N ILE A 188 -16.30 -1.20 -8.09
CA ILE A 188 -17.20 -2.35 -7.90
C ILE A 188 -18.49 -1.92 -7.19
N VAL A 189 -18.42 -1.13 -6.11
CA VAL A 189 -19.62 -0.61 -5.40
C VAL A 189 -20.50 0.17 -6.36
N ARG A 190 -19.93 1.09 -7.15
CA ARG A 190 -20.68 1.87 -8.16
C ARG A 190 -21.32 0.98 -9.21
N PHE A 191 -20.59 -0.02 -9.70
CA PHE A 191 -21.08 -0.96 -10.70
C PHE A 191 -22.26 -1.79 -10.17
N MET A 192 -22.14 -2.38 -8.98
CA MET A 192 -23.20 -3.15 -8.34
C MET A 192 -24.46 -2.33 -8.12
N ARG A 193 -24.28 -1.07 -7.73
CA ARG A 193 -25.39 -0.11 -7.59
C ARG A 193 -26.09 0.16 -8.92
N LYS A 194 -25.33 0.41 -9.99
CA LYS A 194 -25.85 0.80 -11.29
C LYS A 194 -26.49 -0.37 -12.04
N LYS A 195 -25.82 -1.51 -12.06
CA LYS A 195 -26.24 -2.66 -12.89
C LYS A 195 -27.23 -3.58 -12.19
N HIS A 196 -27.02 -3.82 -10.89
CA HIS A 196 -27.81 -4.78 -10.11
C HIS A 196 -28.82 -4.14 -9.15
N ASN A 197 -28.86 -2.80 -9.03
CA ASN A 197 -29.61 -2.07 -8.00
C ASN A 197 -29.31 -2.63 -6.58
N LEU A 198 -28.05 -3.02 -6.33
CA LEU A 198 -27.61 -3.63 -5.09
C LEU A 198 -26.62 -2.73 -4.37
N LEU A 199 -26.91 -2.38 -3.12
CA LEU A 199 -25.98 -1.68 -2.25
C LEU A 199 -25.17 -2.70 -1.47
N ILE A 200 -23.85 -2.68 -1.65
CA ILE A 200 -22.87 -3.49 -0.92
C ILE A 200 -21.94 -2.58 -0.11
N GLY A 201 -21.28 -3.14 0.91
CA GLY A 201 -20.24 -2.44 1.68
C GLY A 201 -18.85 -2.63 1.06
N GLU A 202 -17.89 -1.80 1.52
CA GLU A 202 -16.49 -1.83 1.08
C GLU A 202 -15.87 -3.22 1.18
N ARG A 203 -16.08 -3.92 2.30
CA ARG A 203 -15.56 -5.27 2.50
C ARG A 203 -16.09 -6.27 1.46
N THR A 204 -17.37 -6.17 1.11
CA THR A 204 -17.95 -7.05 0.08
C THR A 204 -17.36 -6.74 -1.30
N ALA A 205 -17.08 -5.46 -1.58
CA ALA A 205 -16.40 -5.06 -2.82
C ALA A 205 -14.96 -5.59 -2.87
N GLU A 206 -14.22 -5.50 -1.77
CA GLU A 206 -12.89 -6.10 -1.62
C GLU A 206 -12.93 -7.62 -1.84
N ASP A 207 -13.90 -8.32 -1.25
CA ASP A 207 -14.09 -9.75 -1.45
C ASP A 207 -14.36 -10.08 -2.95
N ILE A 208 -15.18 -9.28 -3.65
CA ILE A 208 -15.42 -9.44 -5.09
C ILE A 208 -14.12 -9.21 -5.87
N LYS A 209 -13.39 -8.13 -5.59
CA LYS A 209 -12.10 -7.82 -6.23
C LYS A 209 -11.12 -8.97 -6.11
N ILE A 210 -10.97 -9.54 -4.92
CA ILE A 210 -9.99 -10.61 -4.64
C ILE A 210 -10.40 -11.93 -5.32
N ASN A 211 -11.68 -12.29 -5.32
CA ASN A 211 -12.12 -13.62 -5.75
C ASN A 211 -12.44 -13.71 -7.24
N VAL A 212 -13.03 -12.65 -7.83
CA VAL A 212 -13.50 -12.66 -9.23
C VAL A 212 -13.05 -11.44 -10.02
N GLY A 213 -12.34 -10.49 -9.38
CA GLY A 213 -11.85 -9.26 -10.00
C GLY A 213 -10.83 -9.54 -11.11
N THR A 214 -10.96 -8.84 -12.22
CA THR A 214 -10.00 -8.86 -13.31
C THR A 214 -10.04 -7.53 -14.07
N VAL A 215 -8.90 -7.14 -14.63
CA VAL A 215 -8.77 -5.94 -15.49
C VAL A 215 -8.43 -6.28 -16.93
N TYR A 216 -8.34 -7.59 -17.23
CA TYR A 216 -8.06 -8.13 -18.56
C TYR A 216 -8.88 -9.39 -18.79
N LYS A 217 -9.10 -9.73 -20.07
CA LYS A 217 -9.91 -10.88 -20.46
C LYS A 217 -9.37 -12.18 -19.88
N ARG A 218 -10.22 -12.91 -19.15
CA ARG A 218 -9.88 -14.22 -18.59
C ARG A 218 -10.30 -15.36 -19.51
N PRO A 219 -9.56 -16.50 -19.51
CA PRO A 219 -10.00 -17.72 -20.19
C PRO A 219 -11.31 -18.29 -19.62
N GLU A 220 -11.47 -18.20 -18.29
CA GLU A 220 -12.64 -18.71 -17.57
C GLU A 220 -13.39 -17.55 -16.92
N ASN A 221 -14.71 -17.52 -17.09
CA ASN A 221 -15.59 -16.57 -16.43
C ASN A 221 -15.94 -17.07 -15.03
N LEU A 222 -15.23 -16.57 -14.02
CA LEU A 222 -15.50 -16.91 -12.63
C LEU A 222 -16.78 -16.21 -12.13
N THR A 223 -17.44 -16.82 -11.17
CA THR A 223 -18.67 -16.28 -10.58
C THR A 223 -18.63 -16.30 -9.07
N MET A 224 -19.31 -15.34 -8.42
CA MET A 224 -19.44 -15.21 -6.99
C MET A 224 -20.82 -14.72 -6.61
N ASP A 225 -21.47 -15.38 -5.62
CA ASP A 225 -22.72 -14.91 -5.06
C ASP A 225 -22.49 -13.83 -4.03
N VAL A 226 -23.12 -12.68 -4.24
CA VAL A 226 -22.96 -11.47 -3.42
C VAL A 226 -24.28 -11.08 -2.79
N ARG A 227 -24.26 -10.77 -1.50
CA ARG A 227 -25.42 -10.32 -0.74
C ARG A 227 -25.33 -8.83 -0.44
N GLY A 228 -26.44 -8.14 -0.62
CA GLY A 228 -26.55 -6.72 -0.31
C GLY A 228 -28.00 -6.30 -0.12
N ARG A 229 -28.22 -4.97 -0.01
CA ARG A 229 -29.56 -4.40 0.09
C ARG A 229 -30.04 -3.97 -1.29
N ASN A 230 -31.18 -4.48 -1.72
CA ASN A 230 -31.85 -4.03 -2.94
C ASN A 230 -32.28 -2.55 -2.79
N LEU A 231 -31.86 -1.71 -3.69
CA LEU A 231 -32.14 -0.26 -3.65
C LEU A 231 -33.59 0.09 -3.98
N VAL A 232 -34.31 -0.81 -4.69
CA VAL A 232 -35.70 -0.59 -5.07
C VAL A 232 -36.66 -1.02 -3.94
N THR A 233 -36.43 -2.19 -3.36
CA THR A 233 -37.33 -2.76 -2.35
C THR A 233 -36.88 -2.54 -0.91
N GLY A 234 -35.61 -2.17 -0.69
CA GLY A 234 -34.99 -2.06 0.63
C GLY A 234 -34.65 -3.39 1.30
N LEU A 235 -35.00 -4.52 0.68
CA LEU A 235 -34.83 -5.87 1.25
C LEU A 235 -33.47 -6.48 0.90
N PRO A 236 -32.98 -7.47 1.69
CA PRO A 236 -31.82 -8.26 1.32
C PRO A 236 -32.02 -8.97 -0.03
N LYS A 237 -30.98 -8.96 -0.85
CA LYS A 237 -30.96 -9.62 -2.17
C LYS A 237 -29.61 -10.27 -2.39
N THR A 238 -29.60 -11.44 -3.04
CA THR A 238 -28.39 -12.09 -3.53
C THR A 238 -28.32 -11.94 -5.05
N VAL A 239 -27.13 -11.68 -5.58
CA VAL A 239 -26.85 -11.55 -7.00
C VAL A 239 -25.56 -12.31 -7.29
N THR A 240 -25.50 -13.01 -8.42
CA THR A 240 -24.26 -13.62 -8.92
C THR A 240 -23.52 -12.59 -9.76
N VAL A 241 -22.26 -12.33 -9.41
CA VAL A 241 -21.34 -11.43 -10.11
C VAL A 241 -20.32 -12.26 -10.89
N THR A 242 -19.95 -11.82 -12.09
CA THR A 242 -19.02 -12.52 -12.96
C THR A 242 -17.72 -11.76 -13.16
N SER A 243 -16.66 -12.46 -13.60
CA SER A 243 -15.37 -11.80 -13.95
C SER A 243 -15.53 -10.81 -15.11
N GLU A 244 -16.39 -11.09 -16.09
CA GLU A 244 -16.67 -10.15 -17.19
C GLU A 244 -17.28 -8.84 -16.67
N GLU A 245 -18.15 -8.94 -15.67
CA GLU A 245 -18.74 -7.76 -15.03
C GLU A 245 -17.70 -6.97 -14.23
N THR A 246 -16.76 -7.65 -13.58
CA THR A 246 -15.68 -6.97 -12.87
C THR A 246 -14.68 -6.32 -13.82
N GLU A 247 -14.38 -6.92 -14.96
CA GLU A 247 -13.56 -6.30 -16.01
C GLU A 247 -14.19 -4.99 -16.50
N GLU A 248 -15.51 -4.98 -16.74
CA GLU A 248 -16.24 -3.77 -17.11
C GLU A 248 -16.13 -2.69 -16.00
N ALA A 249 -16.32 -3.09 -14.74
CA ALA A 249 -16.30 -2.19 -13.60
C ALA A 249 -14.92 -1.57 -13.34
N LEU A 250 -13.86 -2.36 -13.49
CA LEU A 250 -12.48 -2.02 -13.12
C LEU A 250 -11.69 -1.34 -14.25
N ARG A 251 -12.26 -1.29 -15.45
CA ARG A 251 -11.58 -0.74 -16.64
C ARG A 251 -11.06 0.67 -16.42
N GLU A 252 -11.89 1.56 -15.91
CA GLU A 252 -11.53 2.97 -15.74
C GLU A 252 -10.33 3.16 -14.80
N PRO A 253 -10.33 2.68 -13.54
CA PRO A 253 -9.18 2.83 -12.66
C PRO A 253 -7.92 2.09 -13.16
N ALA A 254 -8.07 0.94 -13.81
CA ALA A 254 -6.93 0.22 -14.39
C ALA A 254 -6.24 1.02 -15.51
N TYR A 255 -7.02 1.64 -16.41
CA TYR A 255 -6.46 2.48 -17.46
C TYR A 255 -5.79 3.74 -16.92
N GLN A 256 -6.26 4.33 -15.81
CA GLN A 256 -5.58 5.46 -15.17
C GLN A 256 -4.18 5.06 -14.66
N ILE A 257 -4.01 3.84 -14.18
CA ILE A 257 -2.69 3.31 -13.80
C ILE A 257 -1.82 3.13 -15.05
N VAL A 258 -2.35 2.55 -16.11
CA VAL A 258 -1.61 2.40 -17.39
C VAL A 258 -1.17 3.74 -17.95
N ASP A 259 -2.04 4.74 -17.95
CA ASP A 259 -1.71 6.09 -18.41
C ASP A 259 -0.59 6.73 -17.56
N ALA A 260 -0.59 6.48 -16.24
CA ALA A 260 0.48 6.93 -15.36
C ALA A 260 1.82 6.23 -15.66
N VAL A 261 1.80 4.94 -16.00
CA VAL A 261 2.99 4.19 -16.45
C VAL A 261 3.53 4.80 -17.76
N HIS A 262 2.68 5.05 -18.76
CA HIS A 262 3.07 5.73 -19.99
C HIS A 262 3.70 7.09 -19.74
N ASN A 263 3.10 7.91 -18.89
CA ASN A 263 3.61 9.24 -18.55
C ASN A 263 5.03 9.20 -17.95
N VAL A 264 5.36 8.19 -17.16
CA VAL A 264 6.71 7.99 -16.62
C VAL A 264 7.67 7.55 -17.73
N LEU A 265 7.26 6.59 -18.57
CA LEU A 265 8.09 6.13 -19.70
C LEU A 265 8.42 7.24 -20.68
N GLU A 266 7.47 8.10 -21.06
CA GLU A 266 7.65 9.24 -21.94
C GLU A 266 8.68 10.26 -21.42
N ARG A 267 8.80 10.40 -20.11
CA ARG A 267 9.73 11.31 -19.43
C ARG A 267 11.06 10.66 -19.10
N THR A 268 11.19 9.37 -19.32
CA THR A 268 12.39 8.60 -19.00
C THR A 268 13.51 8.88 -20.02
N PRO A 269 14.76 9.16 -19.59
CA PRO A 269 15.90 9.29 -20.48
C PRO A 269 16.06 8.05 -21.38
N PRO A 270 16.47 8.25 -22.67
CA PRO A 270 16.51 7.16 -23.67
C PRO A 270 17.31 5.94 -23.25
N GLU A 271 18.45 6.12 -22.60
CA GLU A 271 19.32 5.03 -22.14
C GLU A 271 18.64 4.18 -21.07
N LEU A 272 17.94 4.83 -20.13
CA LEU A 272 17.19 4.13 -19.10
C LEU A 272 15.91 3.48 -19.65
N ALA A 273 15.28 4.07 -20.66
CA ALA A 273 14.15 3.48 -21.35
C ALA A 273 14.56 2.20 -22.11
N ALA A 274 15.76 2.18 -22.71
CA ALA A 274 16.31 0.98 -23.31
C ALA A 274 16.55 -0.12 -22.26
N ASP A 275 17.14 0.22 -21.11
CA ASP A 275 17.30 -0.72 -20.00
C ASP A 275 15.97 -1.33 -19.54
N ILE A 276 14.92 -0.51 -19.43
CA ILE A 276 13.58 -0.95 -19.01
C ILE A 276 12.97 -1.89 -20.06
N SER A 277 13.16 -1.62 -21.35
CA SER A 277 12.70 -2.52 -22.42
C SER A 277 13.29 -3.92 -22.30
N ASP A 278 14.55 -4.02 -21.87
CA ASP A 278 15.24 -5.30 -21.71
C ASP A 278 14.91 -6.00 -20.38
N ARG A 279 14.73 -5.22 -19.30
CA ARG A 279 14.59 -5.73 -17.93
C ARG A 279 13.13 -5.93 -17.52
N GLY A 280 12.23 -5.19 -18.15
CA GLY A 280 10.82 -5.20 -17.84
C GLY A 280 10.39 -4.21 -16.74
N ILE A 281 9.09 -4.20 -16.50
CA ILE A 281 8.41 -3.44 -15.43
C ILE A 281 8.12 -4.39 -14.28
N VAL A 282 8.46 -3.99 -13.05
CA VAL A 282 8.20 -4.79 -11.85
C VAL A 282 7.03 -4.18 -11.08
N LEU A 283 5.99 -4.98 -10.83
CA LEU A 283 4.82 -4.61 -10.05
C LEU A 283 4.98 -5.03 -8.60
N THR A 284 4.58 -4.17 -7.67
CA THR A 284 4.53 -4.41 -6.22
C THR A 284 3.26 -3.87 -5.62
N GLY A 285 3.08 -4.09 -4.30
CA GLY A 285 1.88 -3.68 -3.58
C GLY A 285 0.70 -4.63 -3.76
N GLY A 286 -0.29 -4.50 -2.88
CA GLY A 286 -1.47 -5.39 -2.89
C GLY A 286 -2.38 -5.23 -4.09
N GLY A 287 -2.42 -4.02 -4.67
CA GLY A 287 -3.21 -3.73 -5.87
C GLY A 287 -2.67 -4.40 -7.12
N SER A 288 -1.36 -4.72 -7.17
CA SER A 288 -0.74 -5.43 -8.29
C SER A 288 -1.24 -6.87 -8.46
N LEU A 289 -1.85 -7.43 -7.42
CA LEU A 289 -2.40 -8.80 -7.44
C LEU A 289 -3.73 -8.90 -8.20
N ILE A 290 -4.30 -7.78 -8.67
CA ILE A 290 -5.51 -7.85 -9.50
C ILE A 290 -5.21 -8.61 -10.78
N GLN A 291 -6.06 -9.58 -11.09
CA GLN A 291 -5.84 -10.46 -12.22
C GLN A 291 -5.84 -9.68 -13.55
N GLY A 292 -4.86 -9.96 -14.40
CA GLY A 292 -4.77 -9.40 -15.74
C GLY A 292 -4.08 -8.05 -15.84
N LEU A 293 -3.51 -7.53 -14.72
CA LEU A 293 -2.84 -6.23 -14.74
C LEU A 293 -1.49 -6.29 -15.47
N GLU A 294 -0.74 -7.38 -15.30
CA GLU A 294 0.51 -7.61 -16.04
C GLU A 294 0.24 -7.59 -17.55
N GLU A 295 -0.72 -8.38 -17.99
CA GLU A 295 -1.11 -8.50 -19.40
C GLU A 295 -1.63 -7.17 -19.95
N LEU A 296 -2.37 -6.41 -19.16
CA LEU A 296 -2.88 -5.11 -19.56
C LEU A 296 -1.74 -4.10 -19.77
N ILE A 297 -0.81 -4.00 -18.83
CA ILE A 297 0.34 -3.09 -18.92
C ILE A 297 1.25 -3.52 -20.08
N GLU A 298 1.54 -4.81 -20.21
CA GLU A 298 2.37 -5.35 -21.29
C GLU A 298 1.74 -5.09 -22.68
N GLU A 299 0.42 -5.31 -22.85
CA GLU A 299 -0.29 -5.00 -24.11
C GLU A 299 -0.16 -3.52 -24.46
N LYS A 300 -0.27 -2.63 -23.47
CA LYS A 300 -0.31 -1.20 -23.72
C LYS A 300 1.08 -0.57 -23.88
N THR A 301 2.11 -1.11 -23.23
CA THR A 301 3.48 -0.56 -23.28
C THR A 301 4.40 -1.30 -24.25
N GLY A 302 4.10 -2.55 -24.56
CA GLY A 302 5.00 -3.44 -25.29
C GLY A 302 6.22 -3.90 -24.48
N ILE A 303 6.21 -3.67 -23.14
CA ILE A 303 7.32 -4.00 -22.23
C ILE A 303 6.87 -5.16 -21.33
N ASN A 304 7.71 -6.21 -21.23
CA ASN A 304 7.44 -7.33 -20.33
C ASN A 304 7.17 -6.84 -18.90
N THR A 305 6.09 -7.29 -18.30
CA THR A 305 5.64 -6.84 -16.98
C THR A 305 5.48 -8.04 -16.06
N MET A 306 6.02 -7.95 -14.86
CA MET A 306 6.01 -9.04 -13.89
C MET A 306 5.72 -8.54 -12.48
N THR A 307 4.95 -9.28 -11.71
CA THR A 307 4.73 -9.03 -10.28
C THR A 307 5.89 -9.62 -9.47
N ALA A 308 6.36 -8.89 -8.46
CA ALA A 308 7.38 -9.36 -7.54
C ALA A 308 6.91 -10.62 -6.80
N GLU A 309 7.85 -11.45 -6.34
CA GLU A 309 7.54 -12.73 -5.66
C GLU A 309 6.64 -12.55 -4.42
N ASP A 310 6.89 -11.51 -3.63
CA ASP A 310 6.03 -11.13 -2.49
C ASP A 310 5.67 -9.63 -2.56
N PRO A 311 4.71 -9.25 -3.40
CA PRO A 311 4.40 -7.85 -3.64
C PRO A 311 3.79 -7.15 -2.43
N LEU A 312 3.13 -7.90 -1.54
CA LEU A 312 2.49 -7.37 -0.34
C LEU A 312 3.47 -6.89 0.73
N THR A 313 4.68 -7.45 0.76
CA THR A 313 5.68 -7.16 1.79
C THR A 313 6.90 -6.42 1.25
N ALA A 314 6.99 -6.23 -0.07
CA ALA A 314 8.15 -5.63 -0.72
C ALA A 314 8.53 -4.28 -0.10
N VAL A 315 7.56 -3.35 0.05
CA VAL A 315 7.80 -2.03 0.65
C VAL A 315 8.32 -2.15 2.08
N ALA A 316 7.69 -2.97 2.91
CA ALA A 316 8.09 -3.18 4.31
C ALA A 316 9.51 -3.78 4.43
N ILE A 317 9.83 -4.77 3.60
CA ILE A 317 11.16 -5.39 3.54
C ILE A 317 12.21 -4.36 3.10
N GLY A 318 11.91 -3.58 2.05
CA GLY A 318 12.82 -2.55 1.55
C GLY A 318 13.05 -1.44 2.56
N THR A 319 12.01 -0.96 3.21
CA THR A 319 12.09 0.03 4.30
C THR A 319 12.95 -0.47 5.45
N GLY A 320 12.82 -1.77 5.79
CA GLY A 320 13.67 -2.42 6.80
C GLY A 320 15.14 -2.56 6.38
N LYS A 321 15.41 -2.96 5.16
CA LYS A 321 16.77 -3.05 4.61
C LYS A 321 17.44 -1.68 4.53
N TYR A 322 16.69 -0.64 4.19
CA TYR A 322 17.17 0.74 4.13
C TYR A 322 17.72 1.24 5.47
N ILE A 323 17.01 1.00 6.57
CA ILE A 323 17.50 1.40 7.90
C ILE A 323 18.74 0.62 8.32
N GLU A 324 18.90 -0.63 7.85
CA GLU A 324 20.12 -1.41 8.07
C GLU A 324 21.31 -0.78 7.35
N TYR A 325 21.12 -0.34 6.10
CA TYR A 325 22.13 0.35 5.31
C TYR A 325 22.60 1.65 5.99
N LEU A 326 21.67 2.51 6.42
CA LEU A 326 21.99 3.74 7.17
C LEU A 326 22.79 3.46 8.44
N ALA A 327 22.48 2.36 9.14
CA ALA A 327 23.19 1.96 10.34
C ALA A 327 24.65 1.56 10.10
N ASP A 328 24.96 1.01 8.96
CA ASP A 328 26.31 0.58 8.63
C ASP A 328 27.17 1.74 8.11
N ASP A 329 26.56 2.72 7.44
CA ASP A 329 27.23 3.95 7.03
C ASP A 329 27.61 4.84 8.25
N ASP A 330 26.72 4.95 9.23
CA ASP A 330 27.00 5.63 10.50
C ASP A 330 28.20 5.03 11.27
N LYS A 331 28.39 3.71 11.17
CA LYS A 331 29.54 3.03 11.80
C LYS A 331 30.84 3.29 11.03
N LYS A 332 30.76 3.31 9.70
CA LYS A 332 31.95 3.59 8.84
C LYS A 332 32.41 5.04 9.00
N SER A 333 31.50 6.00 9.13
CA SER A 333 31.82 7.41 9.32
C SER A 333 32.43 7.73 10.69
N LYS A 334 32.08 6.95 11.75
CA LYS A 334 32.64 7.12 13.11
C LYS A 334 33.99 6.44 13.31
N ASN A 335 34.43 5.59 12.37
CA ASN A 335 35.71 4.89 12.40
C ASN A 335 36.75 5.53 11.48
N LYS A 336 36.41 6.63 10.81
CA LYS A 336 37.33 7.53 10.10
C LYS A 336 37.56 8.79 10.94
#